data_f30d26a09e979d68115e3bf240af278e
#
_entry.id   f30d26a09e979d68115e3bf240af278e
#
_cell.length_a   1.000
_cell.length_b   1.000
_cell.length_c   1.000
_cell.angle_alpha   90.00
_cell.angle_beta   90.00
_cell.angle_gamma   90.00
#
_symmetry.space_group_name_H-M   'P 1'
#
loop_
_entity.id
_entity.type
_entity.pdbx_description
1 polymer ?
#
loop_
_entity_poly.entity_id
_entity_poly.type
_entity_poly.pdbx_seq_one_letter_code
_entity_poly.pdbx_strand_id
1 'polypeptide(L)'
;MKNITARNQPAMHKISRMSYNEAFCSRSVEKQLEEYIAFFKEDFAFVLKKLEERFNGPVVAEGNQLLPSLVFPHLQPGHKAIWMIPAERFQRHHYSKRSWIKDILDCTDDPAAAFDNWMTRDARFAEYVEQEAKALNLGVLKVDGSQDLQATIDEIEEYFGPAQG
;
A
#
# COMPACT_ATOMS: atom_id res chain seq x y z
N MET A 1 18.37 7.88 7.33
CA MET A 1 18.21 6.50 6.80
C MET A 1 17.63 5.61 7.87
N LYS A 2 16.64 4.74 7.51
CA LYS A 2 16.15 3.70 8.43
C LYS A 2 17.28 2.69 8.67
N ASN A 3 17.61 2.41 9.92
CA ASN A 3 18.65 1.42 10.23
C ASN A 3 18.01 0.02 10.24
N ILE A 4 17.87 -0.56 9.03
CA ILE A 4 17.21 -1.85 8.78
C ILE A 4 18.23 -2.97 8.99
N THR A 5 17.91 -3.92 9.86
CA THR A 5 18.75 -5.09 10.14
C THR A 5 17.98 -6.39 9.95
N ALA A 6 18.67 -7.47 9.57
CA ALA A 6 18.05 -8.79 9.43
C ALA A 6 17.41 -9.31 10.74
N ARG A 7 17.89 -8.83 11.90
CA ARG A 7 17.37 -9.23 13.22
C ARG A 7 16.05 -8.53 13.56
N ASN A 8 15.97 -7.22 13.27
CA ASN A 8 14.84 -6.41 13.72
C ASN A 8 13.78 -6.22 12.65
N GLN A 9 14.18 -6.19 11.37
CA GLN A 9 13.29 -6.02 10.21
C GLN A 9 13.65 -7.05 9.13
N PRO A 10 13.42 -8.35 9.35
CA PRO A 10 13.85 -9.40 8.43
C PRO A 10 13.21 -9.30 7.04
N ALA A 11 11.93 -8.94 6.94
CA ALA A 11 11.26 -8.80 5.65
C ALA A 11 11.78 -7.60 4.87
N MET A 12 11.90 -6.43 5.51
CA MET A 12 12.48 -5.24 4.88
C MET A 12 13.92 -5.47 4.44
N HIS A 13 14.74 -6.10 5.31
CA HIS A 13 16.13 -6.41 5.01
C HIS A 13 16.23 -7.39 3.83
N LYS A 14 15.37 -8.40 3.76
CA LYS A 14 15.33 -9.37 2.66
C LYS A 14 14.94 -8.68 1.35
N ILE A 15 13.80 -7.98 1.33
CA ILE A 15 13.29 -7.34 0.11
C ILE A 15 14.23 -6.27 -0.43
N SER A 16 14.88 -5.48 0.43
CA SER A 16 15.81 -4.43 0.01
C SER A 16 17.10 -4.95 -0.68
N ARG A 17 17.32 -6.26 -0.66
CA ARG A 17 18.50 -6.91 -1.26
C ARG A 17 18.15 -7.81 -2.45
N MET A 18 16.88 -7.95 -2.77
CA MET A 18 16.44 -8.73 -3.92
C MET A 18 16.79 -8.03 -5.22
N SER A 19 17.22 -8.80 -6.21
CA SER A 19 17.17 -8.37 -7.60
C SER A 19 15.72 -8.23 -8.05
N TYR A 20 15.48 -7.48 -9.11
CA TYR A 20 14.14 -7.36 -9.68
C TYR A 20 13.58 -8.71 -10.18
N ASN A 21 14.48 -9.57 -10.68
CA ASN A 21 14.09 -10.91 -11.09
C ASN A 21 13.62 -11.77 -9.91
N GLU A 22 14.33 -11.74 -8.79
CA GLU A 22 13.87 -12.37 -7.55
C GLU A 22 12.57 -11.75 -7.03
N ALA A 23 12.44 -10.42 -7.13
CA ALA A 23 11.27 -9.72 -6.62
C ALA A 23 10.00 -10.07 -7.39
N PHE A 24 10.05 -10.25 -8.72
CA PHE A 24 8.88 -10.30 -9.57
C PHE A 24 8.73 -11.58 -10.41
N CYS A 25 9.81 -12.34 -10.68
CA CYS A 25 9.76 -13.54 -11.53
C CYS A 25 9.91 -14.84 -10.76
N SER A 26 10.99 -15.01 -9.99
CA SER A 26 11.42 -16.31 -9.49
C SER A 26 10.65 -16.82 -8.26
N ARG A 27 9.77 -16.01 -7.69
CA ARG A 27 8.94 -16.38 -6.54
C ARG A 27 7.47 -16.45 -6.93
N SER A 28 6.71 -17.36 -6.31
CA SER A 28 5.26 -17.38 -6.51
C SER A 28 4.60 -16.09 -6.02
N VAL A 29 3.45 -15.75 -6.61
CA VAL A 29 2.66 -14.58 -6.22
C VAL A 29 2.27 -14.62 -4.74
N GLU A 30 1.94 -15.80 -4.21
CA GLU A 30 1.62 -16.02 -2.80
C GLU A 30 2.79 -15.64 -1.90
N LYS A 31 4.00 -16.06 -2.27
CA LYS A 31 5.20 -15.73 -1.50
C LYS A 31 5.56 -14.25 -1.58
N GLN A 32 5.36 -13.64 -2.75
CA GLN A 32 5.53 -12.21 -2.92
C GLN A 32 4.54 -11.44 -2.03
N LEU A 33 3.26 -11.84 -1.98
CA LEU A 33 2.22 -11.20 -1.16
C LEU A 33 2.53 -11.32 0.34
N GLU A 34 2.86 -12.53 0.81
CA GLU A 34 3.22 -12.78 2.21
C GLU A 34 4.34 -11.85 2.67
N GLU A 35 5.42 -11.79 1.90
CA GLU A 35 6.58 -10.97 2.24
C GLU A 35 6.32 -9.46 2.09
N TYR A 36 5.46 -9.05 1.18
CA TYR A 36 5.04 -7.67 1.00
C TYR A 36 4.23 -7.17 2.20
N ILE A 37 3.29 -7.99 2.69
CA ILE A 37 2.54 -7.69 3.90
C ILE A 37 3.48 -7.63 5.12
N ALA A 38 4.40 -8.58 5.25
CA ALA A 38 5.39 -8.58 6.34
C ALA A 38 6.28 -7.32 6.31
N PHE A 39 6.72 -6.90 5.11
CA PHE A 39 7.46 -5.66 4.92
C PHE A 39 6.69 -4.45 5.46
N PHE A 40 5.42 -4.30 5.11
CA PHE A 40 4.62 -3.16 5.58
C PHE A 40 4.34 -3.21 7.09
N LYS A 41 4.16 -4.40 7.66
CA LYS A 41 4.06 -4.55 9.11
C LYS A 41 5.32 -4.06 9.84
N GLU A 42 6.50 -4.34 9.30
CA GLU A 42 7.76 -3.82 9.85
C GLU A 42 7.92 -2.31 9.61
N ASP A 43 7.50 -1.80 8.45
CA ASP A 43 7.61 -0.37 8.10
C ASP A 43 6.68 0.51 8.93
N PHE A 44 5.53 0.01 9.35
CA PHE A 44 4.55 0.75 10.14
C PHE A 44 5.14 1.32 11.44
N ALA A 45 6.03 0.57 12.11
CA ALA A 45 6.70 1.04 13.32
C ALA A 45 7.51 2.33 13.10
N PHE A 46 8.09 2.49 11.91
CA PHE A 46 8.81 3.72 11.56
C PHE A 46 7.88 4.89 11.28
N VAL A 47 6.66 4.61 10.75
CA VAL A 47 5.63 5.63 10.56
C VAL A 47 5.15 6.14 11.91
N LEU A 48 4.78 5.24 12.83
CA LEU A 48 4.34 5.62 14.17
C LEU A 48 5.38 6.50 14.87
N LYS A 49 6.63 6.06 14.87
CA LYS A 49 7.71 6.86 15.47
C LYS A 49 7.82 8.26 14.88
N LYS A 50 7.64 8.41 13.57
CA LYS A 50 7.65 9.72 12.92
C LYS A 50 6.47 10.60 13.33
N LEU A 51 5.28 10.00 13.45
CA LEU A 51 4.08 10.72 13.87
C LEU A 51 4.20 11.21 15.31
N GLU A 52 4.75 10.38 16.20
CA GLU A 52 5.00 10.75 17.61
C GLU A 52 6.03 11.88 17.78
N GLU A 53 7.08 11.90 16.95
CA GLU A 53 8.21 12.84 17.11
C GLU A 53 7.94 14.25 16.55
N ARG A 54 6.95 14.47 15.68
CA ARG A 54 6.95 15.66 14.81
C ARG A 54 5.69 16.53 14.78
N PHE A 55 4.58 16.15 15.40
CA PHE A 55 3.33 16.85 15.10
C PHE A 55 2.55 17.30 16.33
N ASN A 56 2.39 18.61 16.46
CA ASN A 56 1.50 19.25 17.42
C ASN A 56 0.21 19.79 16.74
N GLY A 57 -0.28 19.15 15.68
CA GLY A 57 -1.44 19.59 14.93
C GLY A 57 -2.02 18.48 14.04
N PRO A 58 -3.04 18.78 13.22
CA PRO A 58 -3.64 17.83 12.30
C PRO A 58 -2.59 17.23 11.35
N VAL A 59 -2.63 15.90 11.17
CA VAL A 59 -1.73 15.17 10.30
C VAL A 59 -2.52 14.29 9.36
N VAL A 60 -2.15 14.33 8.08
CA VAL A 60 -2.58 13.35 7.08
C VAL A 60 -1.41 12.40 6.82
N ALA A 61 -1.66 11.12 6.94
CA ALA A 61 -0.70 10.07 6.60
C ALA A 61 -1.25 9.21 5.47
N GLU A 62 -0.42 8.92 4.47
CA GLU A 62 -0.76 8.00 3.39
C GLU A 62 0.34 6.97 3.18
N GLY A 63 -0.01 5.81 2.63
CA GLY A 63 0.92 4.78 2.21
C GLY A 63 0.44 3.36 2.46
N ASN A 64 1.01 2.43 1.71
CA ASN A 64 0.66 1.01 1.75
C ASN A 64 0.97 0.33 3.11
N GLN A 65 1.87 0.91 3.91
CA GLN A 65 2.19 0.44 5.26
C GLN A 65 1.10 0.75 6.29
N LEU A 66 0.09 1.56 5.93
CA LEU A 66 -1.04 1.86 6.79
C LEU A 66 -2.11 0.76 6.65
N LEU A 67 -1.76 -0.48 7.03
CA LEU A 67 -2.71 -1.59 7.02
C LEU A 67 -3.83 -1.36 8.03
N PRO A 68 -5.09 -1.70 7.71
CA PRO A 68 -6.24 -1.45 8.59
C PRO A 68 -6.06 -1.99 10.00
N SER A 69 -5.59 -3.23 10.13
CA SER A 69 -5.33 -3.88 11.43
C SER A 69 -4.24 -3.19 12.27
N LEU A 70 -3.30 -2.51 11.61
CA LEU A 70 -2.24 -1.77 12.31
C LEU A 70 -2.69 -0.36 12.70
N VAL A 71 -3.48 0.30 11.85
CA VAL A 71 -3.97 1.67 12.08
C VAL A 71 -5.08 1.70 13.13
N PHE A 72 -6.00 0.75 13.08
CA PHE A 72 -7.20 0.72 13.91
C PHE A 72 -6.94 0.96 15.42
N PRO A 73 -5.93 0.31 16.07
CA PRO A 73 -5.64 0.54 17.48
C PRO A 73 -5.20 1.97 17.85
N HIS A 74 -4.81 2.76 16.85
CA HIS A 74 -4.32 4.13 17.03
C HIS A 74 -5.37 5.19 16.70
N LEU A 75 -6.55 4.78 16.19
CA LEU A 75 -7.64 5.71 15.93
C LEU A 75 -8.33 6.11 17.23
N GLN A 76 -8.37 7.41 17.48
CA GLN A 76 -9.06 8.03 18.62
C GLN A 76 -10.36 8.68 18.15
N PRO A 77 -11.29 9.05 19.06
CA PRO A 77 -12.46 9.83 18.71
C PRO A 77 -12.09 11.08 17.88
N GLY A 78 -12.71 11.22 16.72
CA GLY A 78 -12.42 12.30 15.75
C GLY A 78 -11.36 11.95 14.69
N HIS A 79 -10.59 10.87 14.86
CA HIS A 79 -9.72 10.38 13.79
C HIS A 79 -10.55 9.65 12.74
N LYS A 80 -10.20 9.84 11.47
CA LYS A 80 -10.82 9.17 10.33
C LYS A 80 -9.76 8.50 9.47
N ALA A 81 -10.12 7.35 8.89
CA ALA A 81 -9.25 6.62 7.99
C ALA A 81 -10.09 5.98 6.88
N ILE A 82 -9.59 6.06 5.65
CA ILE A 82 -10.22 5.46 4.47
C ILE A 82 -9.15 4.76 3.64
N TRP A 83 -9.49 3.61 3.08
CA TRP A 83 -8.62 2.85 2.19
C TRP A 83 -9.14 2.92 0.77
N MET A 84 -8.34 3.52 -0.11
CA MET A 84 -8.62 3.57 -1.55
C MET A 84 -8.17 2.29 -2.20
N ILE A 85 -9.11 1.49 -2.68
CA ILE A 85 -8.86 0.17 -3.24
C ILE A 85 -9.03 0.22 -4.77
N PRO A 86 -7.93 0.15 -5.54
CA PRO A 86 -8.03 0.14 -6.99
C PRO A 86 -8.58 -1.20 -7.49
N ALA A 87 -9.46 -1.16 -8.48
CA ALA A 87 -9.82 -2.34 -9.23
C ALA A 87 -8.62 -2.83 -10.05
N GLU A 88 -8.40 -4.15 -10.14
CA GLU A 88 -7.23 -4.73 -10.83
C GLU A 88 -7.07 -4.19 -12.26
N ARG A 89 -8.19 -4.14 -13.04
CA ARG A 89 -8.16 -3.61 -14.40
C ARG A 89 -7.68 -2.16 -14.46
N PHE A 90 -8.15 -1.32 -13.53
CA PHE A 90 -7.76 0.08 -13.43
C PHE A 90 -6.26 0.19 -13.10
N GLN A 91 -5.80 -0.56 -12.12
CA GLN A 91 -4.40 -0.57 -11.71
C GLN A 91 -3.48 -1.02 -12.85
N ARG A 92 -3.77 -2.17 -13.48
CA ARG A 92 -2.99 -2.70 -14.62
C ARG A 92 -2.89 -1.68 -15.76
N HIS A 93 -4.01 -1.02 -16.10
CA HIS A 93 -4.05 -0.02 -17.15
C HIS A 93 -3.14 1.18 -16.84
N HIS A 94 -3.17 1.69 -15.62
CA HIS A 94 -2.38 2.85 -15.24
C HIS A 94 -0.90 2.50 -15.02
N TYR A 95 -0.59 1.34 -14.47
CA TYR A 95 0.77 0.89 -14.25
C TYR A 95 1.51 0.59 -15.55
N SER A 96 0.85 -0.01 -16.54
CA SER A 96 1.45 -0.29 -17.84
C SER A 96 1.92 0.95 -18.60
N LYS A 97 1.44 2.14 -18.22
CA LYS A 97 1.80 3.43 -18.84
C LYS A 97 2.95 4.16 -18.14
N ARG A 98 3.40 3.68 -16.98
CA ARG A 98 4.45 4.33 -16.20
C ARG A 98 5.82 3.91 -16.70
N SER A 99 6.64 4.86 -17.17
CA SER A 99 7.97 4.58 -17.71
C SER A 99 8.88 3.86 -16.71
N TRP A 100 8.88 4.28 -15.44
CA TRP A 100 9.72 3.68 -14.42
C TRP A 100 9.40 2.19 -14.15
N ILE A 101 8.16 1.75 -14.41
CA ILE A 101 7.80 0.32 -14.31
C ILE A 101 8.49 -0.46 -15.42
N LYS A 102 8.51 0.09 -16.64
CA LYS A 102 9.23 -0.52 -17.76
C LYS A 102 10.72 -0.68 -17.43
N ASP A 103 11.34 0.34 -16.84
CA ASP A 103 12.76 0.28 -16.49
C ASP A 103 13.07 -0.85 -15.48
N ILE A 104 12.15 -1.12 -14.55
CA ILE A 104 12.25 -2.24 -13.60
C ILE A 104 12.07 -3.57 -14.31
N LEU A 105 11.06 -3.69 -15.16
CA LEU A 105 10.73 -4.93 -15.86
C LEU A 105 11.82 -5.34 -16.86
N ASP A 106 12.46 -4.39 -17.53
CA ASP A 106 13.57 -4.64 -18.45
C ASP A 106 14.81 -5.24 -17.74
N CYS A 107 14.85 -5.18 -16.39
CA CYS A 107 15.88 -5.83 -15.57
C CYS A 107 15.50 -7.25 -15.12
N THR A 108 14.43 -7.84 -15.66
CA THR A 108 13.97 -9.19 -15.34
C THR A 108 14.15 -10.13 -16.52
N ASP A 109 14.24 -11.45 -16.25
CA ASP A 109 14.40 -12.45 -17.28
C ASP A 109 13.16 -12.60 -18.18
N ASP A 110 11.98 -12.30 -17.64
CA ASP A 110 10.69 -12.29 -18.35
C ASP A 110 9.85 -11.07 -17.92
N PRO A 111 9.96 -9.94 -18.62
CA PRO A 111 9.21 -8.72 -18.29
C PRO A 111 7.69 -8.90 -18.28
N ALA A 112 7.15 -9.76 -19.14
CA ALA A 112 5.70 -9.98 -19.21
C ALA A 112 5.21 -10.78 -17.99
N ALA A 113 5.88 -11.86 -17.63
CA ALA A 113 5.57 -12.64 -16.43
C ALA A 113 5.82 -11.81 -15.16
N ALA A 114 6.88 -11.01 -15.12
CA ALA A 114 7.16 -10.11 -14.00
C ALA A 114 6.04 -9.09 -13.79
N PHE A 115 5.55 -8.46 -14.86
CA PHE A 115 4.43 -7.53 -14.78
C PHE A 115 3.14 -8.23 -14.32
N ASP A 116 2.85 -9.41 -14.85
CA ASP A 116 1.65 -10.16 -14.46
C ASP A 116 1.68 -10.59 -12.99
N ASN A 117 2.81 -11.14 -12.54
CA ASN A 117 3.03 -11.49 -11.13
C ASN A 117 2.89 -10.28 -10.21
N TRP A 118 3.50 -9.15 -10.59
CA TRP A 118 3.41 -7.92 -9.83
C TRP A 118 1.98 -7.43 -9.69
N MET A 119 1.25 -7.34 -10.80
CA MET A 119 -0.13 -6.85 -10.79
C MET A 119 -1.07 -7.82 -10.07
N THR A 120 -0.86 -9.13 -10.19
CA THR A 120 -1.63 -10.14 -9.47
C THR A 120 -1.37 -10.07 -7.96
N ARG A 121 -0.10 -9.89 -7.54
CA ARG A 121 0.24 -9.65 -6.13
C ARG A 121 -0.46 -8.42 -5.59
N ASP A 122 -0.42 -7.31 -6.33
CA ASP A 122 -1.02 -6.04 -5.89
C ASP A 122 -2.55 -6.11 -5.82
N ALA A 123 -3.19 -6.83 -6.75
CA ALA A 123 -4.63 -7.08 -6.68
C ALA A 123 -5.01 -7.88 -5.43
N ARG A 124 -4.27 -8.95 -5.11
CA ARG A 124 -4.49 -9.73 -3.89
C ARG A 124 -4.17 -8.92 -2.61
N PHE A 125 -3.19 -8.04 -2.68
CA PHE A 125 -2.92 -7.11 -1.57
C PHE A 125 -4.08 -6.13 -1.37
N ALA A 126 -4.64 -5.59 -2.44
CA ALA A 126 -5.82 -4.74 -2.38
C ALA A 126 -7.04 -5.46 -1.77
N GLU A 127 -7.27 -6.73 -2.16
CA GLU A 127 -8.31 -7.57 -1.54
C GLU A 127 -8.06 -7.81 -0.06
N TYR A 128 -6.82 -8.11 0.34
CA TYR A 128 -6.43 -8.28 1.73
C TYR A 128 -6.73 -7.02 2.56
N VAL A 129 -6.34 -5.85 2.07
CA VAL A 129 -6.59 -4.57 2.74
C VAL A 129 -8.10 -4.28 2.83
N GLU A 130 -8.86 -4.53 1.76
CA GLU A 130 -10.31 -4.34 1.75
C GLU A 130 -11.00 -5.23 2.78
N GLN A 131 -10.61 -6.50 2.87
CA GLN A 131 -11.17 -7.46 3.84
C GLN A 131 -10.88 -7.05 5.28
N GLU A 132 -9.64 -6.65 5.59
CA GLU A 132 -9.29 -6.14 6.92
C GLU A 132 -10.09 -4.87 7.29
N ALA A 133 -10.17 -3.90 6.36
CA ALA A 133 -10.90 -2.66 6.61
C ALA A 133 -12.39 -2.92 6.88
N LYS A 134 -13.03 -3.76 6.07
CA LYS A 134 -14.44 -4.16 6.26
C LYS A 134 -14.67 -4.90 7.58
N ALA A 135 -13.78 -5.82 7.94
CA ALA A 135 -13.88 -6.56 9.20
C ALA A 135 -13.80 -5.64 10.44
N LEU A 136 -13.15 -4.50 10.30
CA LEU A 136 -13.00 -3.48 11.34
C LEU A 136 -14.02 -2.32 11.22
N ASN A 137 -14.98 -2.41 10.30
CA ASN A 137 -15.95 -1.34 9.99
C ASN A 137 -15.29 0.00 9.63
N LEU A 138 -14.17 -0.03 8.92
CA LEU A 138 -13.45 1.14 8.44
C LEU A 138 -13.86 1.52 7.01
N GLY A 139 -13.64 2.78 6.64
CA GLY A 139 -13.99 3.31 5.32
C GLY A 139 -13.19 2.66 4.19
N VAL A 140 -13.89 2.31 3.11
CA VAL A 140 -13.28 1.79 1.88
C VAL A 140 -13.87 2.55 0.70
N LEU A 141 -12.99 3.09 -0.16
CA LEU A 141 -13.34 3.71 -1.42
C LEU A 141 -12.79 2.87 -2.57
N LYS A 142 -13.66 2.37 -3.45
CA LYS A 142 -13.23 1.64 -4.66
C LYS A 142 -12.92 2.60 -5.80
N VAL A 143 -11.76 2.42 -6.41
CA VAL A 143 -11.31 3.22 -7.56
C VAL A 143 -11.21 2.32 -8.78
N ASP A 144 -12.19 2.39 -9.68
CA ASP A 144 -12.27 1.57 -10.89
C ASP A 144 -12.24 2.37 -12.20
N GLY A 145 -12.21 3.72 -12.08
CA GLY A 145 -12.24 4.65 -13.20
C GLY A 145 -13.64 4.99 -13.70
N SER A 146 -14.70 4.56 -13.00
CA SER A 146 -16.08 4.96 -13.31
C SER A 146 -16.38 6.41 -12.94
N GLN A 147 -15.65 6.93 -11.93
CA GLN A 147 -15.68 8.32 -11.50
C GLN A 147 -14.43 9.06 -12.00
N ASP A 148 -14.58 10.34 -12.28
CA ASP A 148 -13.44 11.21 -12.53
C ASP A 148 -12.73 11.63 -11.23
N LEU A 149 -11.62 12.34 -11.39
CA LEU A 149 -10.82 12.77 -10.24
C LEU A 149 -11.60 13.70 -9.30
N GLN A 150 -12.43 14.61 -9.86
CA GLN A 150 -13.16 15.56 -9.02
C GLN A 150 -14.23 14.85 -8.19
N ALA A 151 -15.00 13.95 -8.76
CA ALA A 151 -15.99 13.15 -8.03
C ALA A 151 -15.34 12.30 -6.91
N THR A 152 -14.14 11.76 -7.17
CA THR A 152 -13.36 11.04 -6.15
C THR A 152 -12.90 11.96 -5.01
N ILE A 153 -12.47 13.17 -5.33
CA ILE A 153 -12.10 14.18 -4.33
C ILE A 153 -13.31 14.56 -3.47
N ASP A 154 -14.44 14.86 -4.11
CA ASP A 154 -15.67 15.27 -3.42
C ASP A 154 -16.13 14.16 -2.44
N GLU A 155 -16.06 12.88 -2.82
CA GLU A 155 -16.39 11.76 -1.95
C GLU A 155 -15.44 11.66 -0.74
N ILE A 156 -14.15 11.89 -0.96
CA ILE A 156 -13.14 11.89 0.12
C ILE A 156 -13.38 13.07 1.07
N GLU A 157 -13.66 14.27 0.53
CA GLU A 157 -13.96 15.46 1.33
C GLU A 157 -15.23 15.28 2.15
N GLU A 158 -16.28 14.70 1.57
CA GLU A 158 -17.49 14.36 2.29
C GLU A 158 -17.22 13.38 3.43
N TYR A 159 -16.43 12.32 3.17
CA TYR A 159 -16.06 11.34 4.19
C TYR A 159 -15.28 11.96 5.36
N PHE A 160 -14.30 12.80 5.09
CA PHE A 160 -13.52 13.44 6.15
C PHE A 160 -14.28 14.62 6.80
N GLY A 161 -15.23 15.26 6.07
CA GLY A 161 -15.94 16.43 6.53
C GLY A 161 -15.04 17.69 6.58
N PRO A 162 -15.62 18.85 6.94
CA PRO A 162 -14.86 20.07 7.03
C PRO A 162 -13.75 19.94 8.09
N ALA A 163 -12.59 20.52 7.81
CA ALA A 163 -11.52 20.60 8.78
C ALA A 163 -12.04 21.27 10.06
N GLN A 164 -12.00 20.54 11.17
CA GLN A 164 -12.31 21.13 12.46
C GLN A 164 -11.14 22.03 12.85
N GLY A 165 -11.39 23.35 12.81
CA GLY A 165 -10.42 24.35 13.20
C GLY A 165 -10.17 24.41 14.70
#